data_1f0ded418722629ecdfa9ed6bbf6cf59
#
_entry.id   1f0ded418722629ecdfa9ed6bbf6cf59
#
_cell.length_a   1.000
_cell.length_b   1.000
_cell.length_c   1.000
_cell.angle_alpha   90.00
_cell.angle_beta   90.00
_cell.angle_gamma   90.00
#
_symmetry.space_group_name_H-M   'P 1'
#
loop_
_entity.id
_entity.type
_entity.pdbx_description
1 polymer ?
#
loop_
_entity_poly.entity_id
_entity_poly.type
_entity_poly.pdbx_seq_one_letter_code
_entity_poly.pdbx_strand_id
1 'polypeptide(L)'
;MRYATVLTMSPAPSSFYPRVFASVTAVVLGIAVLRIMQPFLGPLLWATLLAFMLFPLNERLRAAFRGRASLAALLLTFASILMFVVPAIFLGVMFGRQASELVGQLQTRAAQHQIQRPSDVLQLPQVDRLVQWVESSVPISSEQIRDSLLSAGQQIIQSIISLGGSLFASVFGLIVAIILALFLLFFFLRDGERMVTRAMVVVPLDDRRKAHLLAHLASVIRATVLGSLVTALVQGTLVGIGFALAGLPSPIVFAVLSMGAAMIPFIGTAVVWIPAAVWLLLTGHWGAALFFVIWGAAVVSSADNVVRPLFISSRARITTLPVFIGLIGGISAFGAIGIFLGPVVIALVLALFKFAEDALNEQKAAEDAAGPAAAP
;
A
#
# COMPACT_ATOMS: atom_id res chain seq x y z
N MET A 1 -24.85 63.62 -56.22
CA MET A 1 -24.97 63.39 -54.76
C MET A 1 -24.59 61.95 -54.50
N ARG A 2 -23.34 61.68 -54.00
CA ARG A 2 -22.84 60.37 -53.61
C ARG A 2 -22.84 60.33 -52.08
N TYR A 3 -23.69 59.48 -51.50
CA TYR A 3 -23.66 59.22 -50.06
C TYR A 3 -22.52 58.21 -49.79
N ALA A 4 -21.49 58.70 -49.11
CA ALA A 4 -20.46 57.87 -48.53
C ALA A 4 -20.99 57.22 -47.27
N THR A 5 -21.26 55.90 -47.31
CA THR A 5 -21.61 55.09 -46.18
C THR A 5 -20.37 54.87 -45.33
N VAL A 6 -20.25 55.58 -44.23
CA VAL A 6 -19.22 55.35 -43.21
C VAL A 6 -19.59 54.07 -42.48
N LEU A 7 -18.90 52.99 -42.82
CA LEU A 7 -18.93 51.76 -42.01
C LEU A 7 -18.17 52.02 -40.70
N THR A 8 -18.90 52.28 -39.65
CA THR A 8 -18.36 52.26 -38.30
C THR A 8 -17.92 50.84 -37.93
N MET A 9 -16.62 50.60 -38.00
CA MET A 9 -16.04 49.41 -37.44
C MET A 9 -16.30 49.40 -35.94
N SER A 10 -17.22 48.53 -35.47
CA SER A 10 -17.38 48.26 -34.06
C SER A 10 -16.07 47.69 -33.53
N PRO A 11 -15.56 48.14 -32.37
CA PRO A 11 -14.36 47.57 -31.79
C PRO A 11 -14.64 46.08 -31.49
N ALA A 12 -13.74 45.21 -31.99
CA ALA A 12 -13.78 43.79 -31.72
C ALA A 12 -13.90 43.56 -30.19
N PRO A 13 -14.84 42.76 -29.70
CA PRO A 13 -14.99 42.52 -28.29
C PRO A 13 -13.65 42.05 -27.71
N SER A 14 -13.17 42.75 -26.68
CA SER A 14 -11.90 42.45 -26.05
C SER A 14 -11.85 40.94 -25.74
N SER A 15 -10.86 40.25 -26.31
CA SER A 15 -10.69 38.79 -26.16
C SER A 15 -10.41 38.33 -24.73
N PHE A 16 -10.44 39.25 -23.79
CA PHE A 16 -10.19 39.02 -22.36
C PHE A 16 -11.31 38.20 -21.71
N TYR A 17 -12.57 38.64 -21.81
CA TYR A 17 -13.72 37.98 -21.17
C TYR A 17 -13.90 36.50 -21.64
N PRO A 18 -13.89 36.17 -22.93
CA PRO A 18 -14.05 34.80 -23.37
C PRO A 18 -12.86 33.90 -22.93
N ARG A 19 -11.63 34.46 -22.87
CA ARG A 19 -10.47 33.72 -22.37
C ARG A 19 -10.55 33.43 -20.88
N VAL A 20 -10.93 34.40 -20.07
CA VAL A 20 -11.15 34.25 -18.62
C VAL A 20 -12.26 33.23 -18.36
N PHE A 21 -13.41 33.38 -19.06
CA PHE A 21 -14.53 32.45 -18.96
C PHE A 21 -14.10 31.01 -19.32
N ALA A 22 -13.41 30.83 -20.45
CA ALA A 22 -12.91 29.53 -20.87
C ALA A 22 -11.93 28.92 -19.84
N SER A 23 -11.02 29.74 -19.29
CA SER A 23 -10.07 29.29 -18.26
C SER A 23 -10.78 28.89 -16.96
N VAL A 24 -11.73 29.70 -16.48
CA VAL A 24 -12.52 29.38 -15.28
C VAL A 24 -13.34 28.10 -15.51
N THR A 25 -14.01 28.00 -16.66
CA THR A 25 -14.77 26.80 -17.02
C THR A 25 -13.89 25.56 -17.08
N ALA A 26 -12.70 25.67 -17.69
CA ALA A 26 -11.75 24.55 -17.76
C ALA A 26 -11.27 24.12 -16.37
N VAL A 27 -10.99 25.08 -15.47
CA VAL A 27 -10.60 24.79 -14.08
C VAL A 27 -11.75 24.13 -13.31
N VAL A 28 -12.97 24.64 -13.41
CA VAL A 28 -14.15 24.07 -12.74
C VAL A 28 -14.42 22.65 -13.25
N LEU A 29 -14.40 22.46 -14.56
CA LEU A 29 -14.56 21.11 -15.15
C LEU A 29 -13.40 20.18 -14.74
N GLY A 30 -12.16 20.67 -14.69
CA GLY A 30 -11.01 19.92 -14.22
C GLY A 30 -11.18 19.46 -12.77
N ILE A 31 -11.61 20.36 -11.89
CA ILE A 31 -11.90 20.03 -10.49
C ILE A 31 -13.05 19.02 -10.39
N ALA A 32 -14.11 19.21 -11.18
CA ALA A 32 -15.24 18.28 -11.21
C ALA A 32 -14.80 16.88 -11.66
N VAL A 33 -14.01 16.77 -12.72
CA VAL A 33 -13.44 15.50 -13.19
C VAL A 33 -12.56 14.85 -12.11
N LEU A 34 -11.67 15.61 -11.47
CA LEU A 34 -10.84 15.10 -10.38
C LEU A 34 -11.68 14.57 -9.21
N ARG A 35 -12.75 15.28 -8.84
CA ARG A 35 -13.68 14.83 -7.79
C ARG A 35 -14.42 13.55 -8.17
N ILE A 36 -14.86 13.44 -9.41
CA ILE A 36 -15.51 12.23 -9.95
C ILE A 36 -14.52 11.06 -9.99
N MET A 37 -13.27 11.32 -10.36
CA MET A 37 -12.23 10.29 -10.45
C MET A 37 -11.71 9.82 -9.07
N GLN A 38 -11.85 10.64 -8.03
CA GLN A 38 -11.28 10.37 -6.70
C GLN A 38 -11.64 8.97 -6.15
N PRO A 39 -12.89 8.50 -6.15
CA PRO A 39 -13.23 7.15 -5.65
C PRO A 39 -12.69 6.02 -6.54
N PHE A 40 -12.39 6.31 -7.81
CA PHE A 40 -11.84 5.33 -8.75
C PHE A 40 -10.32 5.23 -8.70
N LEU A 41 -9.62 6.19 -8.10
CA LEU A 41 -8.15 6.21 -8.07
C LEU A 41 -7.56 4.97 -7.40
N GLY A 42 -8.07 4.55 -6.26
CA GLY A 42 -7.62 3.34 -5.59
C GLY A 42 -7.76 2.08 -6.46
N PRO A 43 -8.99 1.73 -6.91
CA PRO A 43 -9.20 0.63 -7.85
C PRO A 43 -8.38 0.71 -9.13
N LEU A 44 -8.25 1.91 -9.72
CA LEU A 44 -7.47 2.14 -10.94
C LEU A 44 -5.98 1.81 -10.74
N LEU A 45 -5.42 2.27 -9.64
CA LEU A 45 -4.02 2.04 -9.29
C LEU A 45 -3.76 0.56 -9.00
N TRP A 46 -4.65 -0.12 -8.25
CA TRP A 46 -4.57 -1.57 -8.04
C TRP A 46 -4.68 -2.35 -9.34
N ALA A 47 -5.63 -2.00 -10.20
CA ALA A 47 -5.77 -2.62 -11.51
C ALA A 47 -4.53 -2.43 -12.39
N THR A 48 -3.96 -1.23 -12.39
CA THR A 48 -2.72 -0.93 -13.12
C THR A 48 -1.55 -1.77 -12.61
N LEU A 49 -1.35 -1.83 -11.30
CA LEU A 49 -0.30 -2.61 -10.68
C LEU A 49 -0.42 -4.11 -11.02
N LEU A 50 -1.63 -4.68 -10.87
CA LEU A 50 -1.92 -6.07 -11.21
C LEU A 50 -1.76 -6.33 -12.72
N ALA A 51 -2.18 -5.39 -13.57
CA ALA A 51 -2.01 -5.51 -15.02
C ALA A 51 -0.52 -5.57 -15.41
N PHE A 52 0.32 -4.70 -14.85
CA PHE A 52 1.77 -4.75 -15.08
C PHE A 52 2.40 -6.07 -14.60
N MET A 53 1.93 -6.58 -13.47
CA MET A 53 2.41 -7.85 -12.92
C MET A 53 1.98 -9.04 -13.79
N LEU A 54 0.73 -9.06 -14.22
CA LEU A 54 0.14 -10.15 -14.98
C LEU A 54 0.40 -10.06 -16.50
N PHE A 55 0.95 -8.94 -16.99
CA PHE A 55 1.17 -8.71 -18.40
C PHE A 55 1.95 -9.84 -19.09
N PRO A 56 3.12 -10.32 -18.60
CA PRO A 56 3.85 -11.40 -19.26
C PRO A 56 3.06 -12.73 -19.29
N LEU A 57 2.20 -12.98 -18.31
CA LEU A 57 1.33 -14.13 -18.32
C LEU A 57 0.18 -13.96 -19.32
N ASN A 58 -0.35 -12.73 -19.43
CA ASN A 58 -1.36 -12.38 -20.41
C ASN A 58 -0.86 -12.58 -21.85
N GLU A 59 0.38 -12.18 -22.15
CA GLU A 59 0.97 -12.41 -23.47
C GLU A 59 1.10 -13.90 -23.80
N ARG A 60 1.56 -14.72 -22.85
CA ARG A 60 1.64 -16.18 -23.02
C ARG A 60 0.26 -16.78 -23.27
N LEU A 61 -0.76 -16.38 -22.52
CA LEU A 61 -2.13 -16.86 -22.71
C LEU A 61 -2.74 -16.37 -24.04
N ARG A 62 -2.48 -15.11 -24.44
CA ARG A 62 -2.90 -14.60 -25.76
C ARG A 62 -2.31 -15.44 -26.89
N ALA A 63 -1.04 -15.79 -26.79
CA ALA A 63 -0.39 -16.69 -27.77
C ALA A 63 -1.04 -18.08 -27.79
N ALA A 64 -1.31 -18.67 -26.61
CA ALA A 64 -1.97 -19.96 -26.47
C ALA A 64 -3.42 -19.94 -27.03
N PHE A 65 -4.15 -18.83 -26.86
CA PHE A 65 -5.51 -18.64 -27.36
C PHE A 65 -5.59 -18.07 -28.79
N ARG A 66 -4.52 -18.22 -29.58
CA ARG A 66 -4.46 -17.78 -30.99
C ARG A 66 -4.79 -16.28 -31.16
N GLY A 67 -4.31 -15.42 -30.27
CA GLY A 67 -4.48 -13.97 -30.33
C GLY A 67 -5.80 -13.44 -29.73
N ARG A 68 -6.64 -14.28 -29.13
CA ARG A 68 -7.91 -13.85 -28.53
C ARG A 68 -7.68 -13.12 -27.19
N ALA A 69 -7.45 -11.82 -27.27
CA ALA A 69 -7.12 -10.96 -26.13
C ALA A 69 -8.19 -10.99 -25.01
N SER A 70 -9.49 -11.00 -25.41
CA SER A 70 -10.60 -11.02 -24.44
C SER A 70 -10.63 -12.30 -23.61
N LEU A 71 -10.33 -13.47 -24.21
CA LEU A 71 -10.32 -14.74 -23.48
C LEU A 71 -9.16 -14.83 -22.50
N ALA A 72 -7.96 -14.38 -22.89
CA ALA A 72 -6.81 -14.31 -22.02
C ALA A 72 -7.05 -13.37 -20.82
N ALA A 73 -7.57 -12.16 -21.09
CA ALA A 73 -7.91 -11.20 -20.06
C ALA A 73 -8.99 -11.72 -19.10
N LEU A 74 -10.06 -12.36 -19.62
CA LEU A 74 -11.14 -12.93 -18.82
C LEU A 74 -10.60 -14.03 -17.87
N LEU A 75 -9.81 -14.96 -18.41
CA LEU A 75 -9.24 -16.06 -17.63
C LEU A 75 -8.33 -15.54 -16.51
N LEU A 76 -7.46 -14.55 -16.80
CA LEU A 76 -6.59 -13.96 -15.79
C LEU A 76 -7.35 -13.16 -14.74
N THR A 77 -8.37 -12.40 -15.16
CA THR A 77 -9.21 -11.68 -14.20
C THR A 77 -9.94 -12.66 -13.30
N PHE A 78 -10.50 -13.74 -13.86
CA PHE A 78 -11.15 -14.79 -13.07
C PHE A 78 -10.15 -15.51 -12.13
N ALA A 79 -8.97 -15.85 -12.61
CA ALA A 79 -7.90 -16.41 -11.78
C ALA A 79 -7.49 -15.46 -10.65
N SER A 80 -7.46 -14.13 -10.92
CA SER A 80 -7.20 -13.12 -9.89
C SER A 80 -8.31 -13.06 -8.85
N ILE A 81 -9.58 -13.22 -9.23
CA ILE A 81 -10.69 -13.35 -8.27
C ILE A 81 -10.45 -14.55 -7.35
N LEU A 82 -10.18 -15.72 -7.92
CA LEU A 82 -9.93 -16.92 -7.13
C LEU A 82 -8.71 -16.74 -6.20
N MET A 83 -7.65 -16.16 -6.71
CA MET A 83 -6.40 -16.02 -5.97
C MET A 83 -6.45 -14.98 -4.83
N PHE A 84 -7.19 -13.88 -5.00
CA PHE A 84 -7.22 -12.79 -4.02
C PHE A 84 -8.51 -12.74 -3.22
N VAL A 85 -9.67 -12.91 -3.87
CA VAL A 85 -10.98 -12.74 -3.21
C VAL A 85 -11.36 -13.96 -2.38
N VAL A 86 -11.14 -15.17 -2.89
CA VAL A 86 -11.49 -16.39 -2.16
C VAL A 86 -10.69 -16.54 -0.86
N PRO A 87 -9.34 -16.40 -0.85
CA PRO A 87 -8.59 -16.37 0.39
C PRO A 87 -9.02 -15.24 1.33
N ALA A 88 -9.26 -14.02 0.80
CA ALA A 88 -9.69 -12.89 1.61
C ALA A 88 -11.03 -13.15 2.31
N ILE A 89 -12.01 -13.73 1.61
CA ILE A 89 -13.28 -14.13 2.21
C ILE A 89 -13.08 -15.20 3.27
N PHE A 90 -12.32 -16.26 2.94
CA PHE A 90 -12.02 -17.34 3.88
C PHE A 90 -11.39 -16.81 5.18
N LEU A 91 -10.42 -15.91 5.03
CA LEU A 91 -9.73 -15.27 6.15
C LEU A 91 -10.65 -14.33 6.93
N GLY A 92 -11.48 -13.55 6.23
CA GLY A 92 -12.48 -12.68 6.85
C GLY A 92 -13.48 -13.46 7.71
N VAL A 93 -13.99 -14.58 7.19
CA VAL A 93 -14.90 -15.46 7.93
C VAL A 93 -14.21 -16.10 9.13
N MET A 94 -12.99 -16.61 8.95
CA MET A 94 -12.22 -17.24 10.01
C MET A 94 -11.84 -16.23 11.11
N PHE A 95 -11.41 -15.01 10.71
CA PHE A 95 -11.15 -13.91 11.62
C PHE A 95 -12.42 -13.50 12.39
N GLY A 96 -13.56 -13.35 11.70
CA GLY A 96 -14.84 -13.00 12.31
C GLY A 96 -15.29 -14.02 13.37
N ARG A 97 -15.15 -15.31 13.09
CA ARG A 97 -15.45 -16.37 14.05
C ARG A 97 -14.55 -16.30 15.28
N GLN A 98 -13.24 -16.17 15.09
CA GLN A 98 -12.30 -16.13 16.21
C GLN A 98 -12.38 -14.83 17.01
N ALA A 99 -12.65 -13.70 16.36
CA ALA A 99 -12.91 -12.45 17.05
C ALA A 99 -14.16 -12.58 17.96
N SER A 100 -15.23 -13.21 17.47
CA SER A 100 -16.44 -13.45 18.27
C SER A 100 -16.18 -14.42 19.43
N GLU A 101 -15.39 -15.46 19.22
CA GLU A 101 -14.97 -16.39 20.29
C GLU A 101 -14.12 -15.70 21.37
N LEU A 102 -13.15 -14.86 20.94
CA LEU A 102 -12.32 -14.06 21.86
C LEU A 102 -13.16 -13.09 22.69
N VAL A 103 -14.08 -12.38 22.05
CA VAL A 103 -15.02 -11.48 22.74
C VAL A 103 -15.87 -12.27 23.74
N GLY A 104 -16.41 -13.42 23.35
CA GLY A 104 -17.17 -14.32 24.23
C GLY A 104 -16.35 -14.82 25.41
N GLN A 105 -15.09 -15.24 25.19
CA GLN A 105 -14.19 -15.67 26.25
C GLN A 105 -13.83 -14.52 27.20
N LEU A 106 -13.58 -13.33 26.67
CA LEU A 106 -13.32 -12.13 27.50
C LEU A 106 -14.53 -11.78 28.36
N GLN A 107 -15.73 -11.80 27.78
CA GLN A 107 -16.99 -11.55 28.52
C GLN A 107 -17.22 -12.60 29.63
N THR A 108 -16.99 -13.88 29.31
CA THR A 108 -17.13 -14.97 30.28
C THR A 108 -16.12 -14.85 31.43
N ARG A 109 -14.86 -14.55 31.12
CA ARG A 109 -13.80 -14.33 32.12
C ARG A 109 -14.04 -13.06 32.92
N ALA A 110 -14.48 -11.97 32.28
CA ALA A 110 -14.87 -10.74 33.00
C ALA A 110 -16.00 -11.00 33.97
N ALA A 111 -17.03 -11.78 33.58
CA ALA A 111 -18.13 -12.18 34.45
C ALA A 111 -17.65 -13.07 35.62
N GLN A 112 -16.76 -14.02 35.37
CA GLN A 112 -16.20 -14.92 36.40
C GLN A 112 -15.33 -14.17 37.41
N HIS A 113 -14.62 -13.11 37.03
CA HIS A 113 -13.76 -12.31 37.90
C HIS A 113 -14.45 -11.05 38.43
N GLN A 114 -15.78 -10.94 38.23
CA GLN A 114 -16.59 -9.78 38.65
C GLN A 114 -16.06 -8.43 38.08
N ILE A 115 -15.37 -8.47 36.96
CA ILE A 115 -14.83 -7.29 36.27
C ILE A 115 -16.01 -6.57 35.62
N GLN A 116 -16.57 -5.58 36.29
CA GLN A 116 -17.67 -4.76 35.75
C GLN A 116 -17.17 -3.43 35.16
N ARG A 117 -15.96 -3.02 35.51
CA ARG A 117 -15.35 -1.77 35.05
C ARG A 117 -13.91 -2.00 34.59
N PRO A 118 -13.41 -1.20 33.64
CA PRO A 118 -12.01 -1.26 33.24
C PRO A 118 -11.03 -1.13 34.41
N SER A 119 -11.40 -0.41 35.48
CA SER A 119 -10.60 -0.27 36.72
C SER A 119 -10.38 -1.58 37.46
N ASP A 120 -11.28 -2.56 37.30
CA ASP A 120 -11.22 -3.83 38.04
C ASP A 120 -10.09 -4.72 37.46
N VAL A 121 -9.69 -4.48 36.17
CA VAL A 121 -8.53 -5.14 35.55
C VAL A 121 -7.23 -4.75 36.23
N LEU A 122 -7.14 -3.55 36.78
CA LEU A 122 -5.96 -3.06 37.51
C LEU A 122 -5.78 -3.71 38.88
N GLN A 123 -6.83 -4.34 39.41
CA GLN A 123 -6.79 -5.06 40.68
C GLN A 123 -6.37 -6.53 40.53
N LEU A 124 -6.10 -6.97 39.30
CA LEU A 124 -5.57 -8.30 39.04
C LEU A 124 -4.15 -8.42 39.64
N PRO A 125 -3.84 -9.47 40.41
CA PRO A 125 -2.51 -9.64 41.03
C PRO A 125 -1.32 -9.61 40.06
N GLN A 126 -1.58 -9.91 38.80
CA GLN A 126 -0.57 -9.87 37.75
C GLN A 126 -0.24 -8.43 37.33
N VAL A 127 -1.25 -7.56 37.26
CA VAL A 127 -1.09 -6.14 36.91
C VAL A 127 -0.39 -5.40 38.04
N ASP A 128 -0.72 -5.66 39.29
CA ASP A 128 -0.05 -5.09 40.47
C ASP A 128 1.45 -5.45 40.48
N ARG A 129 1.81 -6.69 40.18
CA ARG A 129 3.23 -7.10 40.07
C ARG A 129 3.97 -6.38 38.97
N LEU A 130 3.33 -6.15 37.84
CA LEU A 130 3.90 -5.41 36.71
C LEU A 130 4.13 -3.94 37.08
N VAL A 131 3.12 -3.31 37.69
CA VAL A 131 3.21 -1.91 38.14
C VAL A 131 4.37 -1.77 39.14
N GLN A 132 4.46 -2.65 40.15
CA GLN A 132 5.56 -2.67 41.11
C GLN A 132 6.93 -2.90 40.48
N TRP A 133 7.03 -3.75 39.46
CA TRP A 133 8.27 -4.00 38.74
C TRP A 133 8.69 -2.77 37.93
N VAL A 134 7.75 -2.09 37.26
CA VAL A 134 8.04 -0.84 36.51
C VAL A 134 8.43 0.28 37.46
N GLU A 135 7.74 0.44 38.61
CA GLU A 135 8.10 1.41 39.67
C GLU A 135 9.52 1.19 40.20
N SER A 136 9.92 -0.07 40.36
CA SER A 136 11.28 -0.38 40.81
C SER A 136 12.37 -0.09 39.76
N SER A 137 12.00 0.03 38.48
CA SER A 137 12.93 0.14 37.37
C SER A 137 12.98 1.55 36.76
N VAL A 138 11.94 2.36 36.91
CA VAL A 138 11.81 3.69 36.28
C VAL A 138 11.14 4.65 37.29
N PRO A 139 11.61 5.90 37.45
CA PRO A 139 11.02 6.88 38.37
C PRO A 139 9.72 7.49 37.81
N ILE A 140 8.70 6.65 37.63
CA ILE A 140 7.36 7.02 37.18
C ILE A 140 6.39 6.64 38.30
N SER A 141 5.47 7.52 38.68
CA SER A 141 4.50 7.23 39.72
C SER A 141 3.50 6.15 39.29
N SER A 142 3.13 5.25 40.21
CA SER A 142 2.11 4.20 40.02
C SER A 142 0.79 4.75 39.47
N GLU A 143 0.42 5.95 39.88
CA GLU A 143 -0.77 6.65 39.42
C GLU A 143 -0.73 6.97 37.93
N GLN A 144 0.40 7.47 37.40
CA GLN A 144 0.60 7.73 35.98
C GLN A 144 0.60 6.46 35.13
N ILE A 145 1.17 5.37 35.66
CA ILE A 145 1.16 4.07 34.98
C ILE A 145 -0.27 3.51 34.91
N ARG A 146 -1.00 3.59 36.02
CA ARG A 146 -2.40 3.13 36.09
C ARG A 146 -3.31 3.93 35.15
N ASP A 147 -3.19 5.25 35.11
CA ASP A 147 -3.95 6.12 34.22
C ASP A 147 -3.62 5.87 32.73
N SER A 148 -2.36 5.63 32.43
CA SER A 148 -1.92 5.28 31.08
C SER A 148 -2.45 3.91 30.64
N LEU A 149 -2.45 2.92 31.53
CA LEU A 149 -3.02 1.59 31.26
C LEU A 149 -4.55 1.64 31.12
N LEU A 150 -5.25 2.43 31.93
CA LEU A 150 -6.70 2.64 31.82
C LEU A 150 -7.08 3.32 30.51
N SER A 151 -6.37 4.40 30.15
CA SER A 151 -6.63 5.13 28.91
C SER A 151 -6.32 4.27 27.68
N ALA A 152 -5.22 3.51 27.69
CA ALA A 152 -4.89 2.56 26.63
C ALA A 152 -5.94 1.44 26.53
N GLY A 153 -6.37 0.88 27.66
CA GLY A 153 -7.42 -0.14 27.69
C GLY A 153 -8.76 0.39 27.15
N GLN A 154 -9.16 1.59 27.54
CA GLN A 154 -10.37 2.24 27.03
C GLN A 154 -10.27 2.54 25.53
N GLN A 155 -9.11 3.01 25.05
CA GLN A 155 -8.89 3.23 23.63
C GLN A 155 -8.97 1.93 22.83
N ILE A 156 -8.41 0.83 23.34
CA ILE A 156 -8.49 -0.47 22.69
C ILE A 156 -9.95 -0.95 22.61
N ILE A 157 -10.70 -0.86 23.72
CA ILE A 157 -12.12 -1.26 23.77
C ILE A 157 -12.95 -0.39 22.83
N GLN A 158 -12.78 0.93 22.85
CA GLN A 158 -13.45 1.83 21.91
C GLN A 158 -13.09 1.56 20.47
N SER A 159 -11.82 1.25 20.20
CA SER A 159 -11.37 0.87 18.86
C SER A 159 -12.02 -0.43 18.38
N ILE A 160 -12.15 -1.44 19.26
CA ILE A 160 -12.83 -2.71 18.93
C ILE A 160 -14.33 -2.48 18.69
N ILE A 161 -14.99 -1.66 19.50
CA ILE A 161 -16.43 -1.33 19.34
C ILE A 161 -16.66 -0.51 18.07
N SER A 162 -15.82 0.50 17.79
CA SER A 162 -15.91 1.32 16.58
C SER A 162 -15.60 0.54 15.32
N LEU A 163 -14.69 -0.44 15.40
CA LEU A 163 -14.43 -1.40 14.32
C LEU A 163 -15.68 -2.22 13.98
N GLY A 164 -16.48 -2.62 14.98
CA GLY A 164 -17.69 -3.42 14.74
C GLY A 164 -18.75 -2.68 13.90
N GLY A 165 -18.96 -1.39 14.13
CA GLY A 165 -19.93 -0.58 13.37
C GLY A 165 -19.42 -0.11 12.00
N SER A 166 -18.13 0.23 11.90
CA SER A 166 -17.50 0.69 10.67
C SER A 166 -17.11 -0.45 9.72
N LEU A 167 -16.95 -1.68 10.22
CA LEU A 167 -16.59 -2.86 9.44
C LEU A 167 -17.62 -3.13 8.34
N PHE A 168 -18.92 -2.99 8.60
CA PHE A 168 -19.95 -3.28 7.60
C PHE A 168 -19.88 -2.32 6.41
N ALA A 169 -19.75 -1.02 6.67
CA ALA A 169 -19.60 -0.01 5.62
C ALA A 169 -18.24 -0.15 4.89
N SER A 170 -17.18 -0.47 5.64
CA SER A 170 -15.84 -0.68 5.10
C SER A 170 -15.76 -1.95 4.23
N VAL A 171 -16.39 -3.05 4.65
CA VAL A 171 -16.46 -4.30 3.86
C VAL A 171 -17.23 -4.08 2.57
N PHE A 172 -18.37 -3.38 2.62
CA PHE A 172 -19.12 -3.06 1.40
C PHE A 172 -18.30 -2.18 0.45
N GLY A 173 -17.67 -1.12 0.97
CA GLY A 173 -16.78 -0.27 0.18
C GLY A 173 -15.60 -1.04 -0.42
N LEU A 174 -15.00 -1.96 0.34
CA LEU A 174 -13.93 -2.84 -0.13
C LEU A 174 -14.41 -3.78 -1.26
N ILE A 175 -15.57 -4.38 -1.13
CA ILE A 175 -16.15 -5.24 -2.16
C ILE A 175 -16.36 -4.45 -3.46
N VAL A 176 -16.96 -3.26 -3.38
CA VAL A 176 -17.15 -2.38 -4.54
C VAL A 176 -15.81 -2.00 -5.16
N ALA A 177 -14.80 -1.64 -4.34
CA ALA A 177 -13.47 -1.31 -4.83
C ALA A 177 -12.78 -2.49 -5.53
N ILE A 178 -12.92 -3.71 -4.99
CA ILE A 178 -12.39 -4.94 -5.60
C ILE A 178 -13.08 -5.23 -6.94
N ILE A 179 -14.41 -5.19 -6.98
CA ILE A 179 -15.17 -5.40 -8.23
C ILE A 179 -14.72 -4.40 -9.29
N LEU A 180 -14.59 -3.13 -8.92
CA LEU A 180 -14.16 -2.08 -9.82
C LEU A 180 -12.70 -2.28 -10.27
N ALA A 181 -11.80 -2.66 -9.37
CA ALA A 181 -10.42 -2.97 -9.72
C ALA A 181 -10.31 -4.17 -10.68
N LEU A 182 -11.10 -5.22 -10.48
CA LEU A 182 -11.14 -6.39 -11.37
C LEU A 182 -11.76 -6.06 -12.73
N PHE A 183 -12.78 -5.21 -12.76
CA PHE A 183 -13.35 -4.69 -13.99
C PHE A 183 -12.31 -3.91 -14.80
N LEU A 184 -11.62 -2.98 -14.15
CA LEU A 184 -10.54 -2.21 -14.78
C LEU A 184 -9.37 -3.11 -15.21
N LEU A 185 -9.02 -4.10 -14.39
CA LEU A 185 -7.98 -5.09 -14.70
C LEU A 185 -8.28 -5.84 -16.01
N PHE A 186 -9.53 -6.27 -16.20
CA PHE A 186 -9.94 -6.92 -17.44
C PHE A 186 -9.64 -6.03 -18.66
N PHE A 187 -10.01 -4.74 -18.62
CA PHE A 187 -9.76 -3.82 -19.71
C PHE A 187 -8.26 -3.53 -19.91
N PHE A 188 -7.52 -3.41 -18.82
CA PHE A 188 -6.07 -3.19 -18.91
C PHE A 188 -5.34 -4.41 -19.47
N LEU A 189 -5.75 -5.61 -19.13
CA LEU A 189 -5.19 -6.83 -19.75
C LEU A 189 -5.61 -7.00 -21.20
N ARG A 190 -6.84 -6.59 -21.56
CA ARG A 190 -7.33 -6.69 -22.94
C ARG A 190 -6.75 -5.63 -23.87
N ASP A 191 -6.79 -4.37 -23.46
CA ASP A 191 -6.50 -3.20 -24.31
C ASP A 191 -5.26 -2.41 -23.86
N GLY A 192 -4.58 -2.84 -22.78
CA GLY A 192 -3.49 -2.08 -22.14
C GLY A 192 -2.34 -1.69 -23.07
N GLU A 193 -1.98 -2.57 -23.98
CA GLU A 193 -0.95 -2.28 -24.99
C GLU A 193 -1.31 -1.06 -25.84
N ARG A 194 -2.54 -0.99 -26.32
CA ARG A 194 -3.05 0.16 -27.09
C ARG A 194 -3.16 1.42 -26.24
N MET A 195 -3.56 1.28 -24.97
CA MET A 195 -3.64 2.41 -24.03
C MET A 195 -2.26 2.99 -23.74
N VAL A 196 -1.27 2.15 -23.48
CA VAL A 196 0.12 2.57 -23.24
C VAL A 196 0.72 3.22 -24.51
N THR A 197 0.52 2.63 -25.68
CA THR A 197 1.01 3.20 -26.94
C THR A 197 0.42 4.59 -27.17
N ARG A 198 -0.88 4.78 -26.96
CA ARG A 198 -1.54 6.09 -27.10
C ARG A 198 -1.03 7.10 -26.06
N ALA A 199 -0.86 6.68 -24.80
CA ALA A 199 -0.33 7.54 -23.75
C ALA A 199 1.10 7.99 -24.07
N MET A 200 1.91 7.11 -24.66
CA MET A 200 3.30 7.42 -25.01
C MET A 200 3.42 8.40 -26.19
N VAL A 201 2.39 8.59 -26.99
CA VAL A 201 2.39 9.63 -28.06
C VAL A 201 2.50 11.04 -27.45
N VAL A 202 1.88 11.27 -26.29
CA VAL A 202 1.87 12.57 -25.62
C VAL A 202 3.18 12.86 -24.89
N VAL A 203 3.96 11.83 -24.58
CA VAL A 203 5.24 11.97 -23.86
C VAL A 203 6.32 12.47 -24.82
N PRO A 204 6.96 13.63 -24.59
CA PRO A 204 7.95 14.22 -25.49
C PRO A 204 9.34 13.57 -25.32
N LEU A 205 9.43 12.26 -25.51
CA LEU A 205 10.66 11.47 -25.47
C LEU A 205 10.79 10.70 -26.79
N ASP A 206 12.02 10.34 -27.17
CA ASP A 206 12.26 9.42 -28.29
C ASP A 206 11.80 7.99 -27.95
N ASP A 207 11.54 7.17 -28.96
CA ASP A 207 10.96 5.83 -28.78
C ASP A 207 11.88 4.89 -27.99
N ARG A 208 13.21 5.08 -28.09
CA ARG A 208 14.19 4.29 -27.33
C ARG A 208 14.10 4.62 -25.81
N ARG A 209 14.03 5.91 -25.46
CA ARG A 209 13.88 6.37 -24.07
C ARG A 209 12.51 5.97 -23.51
N LYS A 210 11.43 6.04 -24.31
CA LYS A 210 10.10 5.54 -23.92
C LYS A 210 10.12 4.04 -23.57
N ALA A 211 10.69 3.23 -24.45
CA ALA A 211 10.81 1.78 -24.23
C ALA A 211 11.62 1.46 -22.96
N HIS A 212 12.74 2.18 -22.76
CA HIS A 212 13.58 2.02 -21.57
C HIS A 212 12.83 2.40 -20.28
N LEU A 213 12.09 3.51 -20.30
CA LEU A 213 11.28 3.97 -19.18
C LEU A 213 10.22 2.93 -18.80
N LEU A 214 9.48 2.42 -19.78
CA LEU A 214 8.45 1.39 -19.54
C LEU A 214 9.04 0.09 -18.98
N ALA A 215 10.15 -0.36 -19.53
CA ALA A 215 10.85 -1.55 -19.06
C ALA A 215 11.36 -1.36 -17.62
N HIS A 216 11.90 -0.18 -17.30
CA HIS A 216 12.37 0.16 -15.98
C HIS A 216 11.21 0.18 -14.97
N LEU A 217 10.11 0.86 -15.28
CA LEU A 217 8.91 0.90 -14.44
C LEU A 217 8.34 -0.50 -14.20
N ALA A 218 8.20 -1.31 -15.26
CA ALA A 218 7.73 -2.69 -15.14
C ALA A 218 8.64 -3.53 -14.24
N SER A 219 9.96 -3.34 -14.33
CA SER A 219 10.93 -4.01 -13.47
C SER A 219 10.79 -3.60 -12.01
N VAL A 220 10.68 -2.29 -11.73
CA VAL A 220 10.50 -1.77 -10.36
C VAL A 220 9.19 -2.26 -9.75
N ILE A 221 8.08 -2.19 -10.49
CA ILE A 221 6.77 -2.67 -10.02
C ILE A 221 6.84 -4.15 -9.66
N ARG A 222 7.37 -4.99 -10.57
CA ARG A 222 7.48 -6.43 -10.32
C ARG A 222 8.37 -6.75 -9.12
N ALA A 223 9.53 -6.12 -9.03
CA ALA A 223 10.45 -6.33 -7.92
C ALA A 223 9.82 -5.94 -6.58
N THR A 224 9.14 -4.78 -6.52
CA THR A 224 8.49 -4.29 -5.31
C THR A 224 7.32 -5.19 -4.90
N VAL A 225 6.44 -5.53 -5.83
CA VAL A 225 5.24 -6.34 -5.52
C VAL A 225 5.61 -7.77 -5.16
N LEU A 226 6.42 -8.44 -5.99
CA LEU A 226 6.82 -9.82 -5.71
C LEU A 226 7.68 -9.90 -4.44
N GLY A 227 8.62 -8.99 -4.27
CA GLY A 227 9.44 -8.92 -3.07
C GLY A 227 8.58 -8.76 -1.81
N SER A 228 7.64 -7.82 -1.80
CA SER A 228 6.74 -7.60 -0.65
C SER A 228 5.81 -8.81 -0.41
N LEU A 229 5.27 -9.41 -1.46
CA LEU A 229 4.36 -10.56 -1.34
C LEU A 229 5.09 -11.77 -0.77
N VAL A 230 6.27 -12.11 -1.30
CA VAL A 230 7.07 -13.25 -0.81
C VAL A 230 7.54 -13.00 0.63
N THR A 231 7.99 -11.78 0.93
CA THR A 231 8.36 -11.42 2.31
C THR A 231 7.16 -11.58 3.26
N ALA A 232 5.99 -11.10 2.87
CA ALA A 232 4.78 -11.22 3.68
C ALA A 232 4.38 -12.68 3.91
N LEU A 233 4.44 -13.52 2.88
CA LEU A 233 4.18 -14.97 3.00
C LEU A 233 5.17 -15.65 3.95
N VAL A 234 6.46 -15.38 3.80
CA VAL A 234 7.51 -15.97 4.65
C VAL A 234 7.32 -15.50 6.10
N GLN A 235 7.24 -14.20 6.35
CA GLN A 235 7.10 -13.65 7.69
C GLN A 235 5.80 -14.11 8.38
N GLY A 236 4.67 -14.08 7.66
CA GLY A 236 3.41 -14.55 8.20
C GLY A 236 3.45 -16.04 8.56
N THR A 237 4.05 -16.87 7.71
CA THR A 237 4.24 -18.29 8.00
C THR A 237 5.13 -18.51 9.23
N LEU A 238 6.23 -17.76 9.34
CA LEU A 238 7.12 -17.83 10.51
C LEU A 238 6.43 -17.40 11.80
N VAL A 239 5.58 -16.36 11.77
CA VAL A 239 4.77 -15.97 12.93
C VAL A 239 3.79 -17.07 13.30
N GLY A 240 3.08 -17.65 12.31
CA GLY A 240 2.17 -18.78 12.56
C GLY A 240 2.86 -19.98 13.18
N ILE A 241 4.04 -20.34 12.70
CA ILE A 241 4.88 -21.41 13.30
C ILE A 241 5.24 -21.02 14.74
N GLY A 242 5.67 -19.77 14.98
CA GLY A 242 5.97 -19.30 16.34
C GLY A 242 4.79 -19.40 17.29
N PHE A 243 3.57 -19.04 16.83
CA PHE A 243 2.33 -19.19 17.60
C PHE A 243 2.05 -20.67 17.95
N ALA A 244 2.20 -21.57 16.97
CA ALA A 244 2.01 -22.99 17.18
C ALA A 244 3.02 -23.57 18.19
N LEU A 245 4.30 -23.21 18.08
CA LEU A 245 5.36 -23.66 18.97
C LEU A 245 5.23 -23.09 20.39
N ALA A 246 4.73 -21.86 20.53
CA ALA A 246 4.48 -21.21 21.80
C ALA A 246 3.16 -21.69 22.48
N GLY A 247 2.38 -22.56 21.83
CA GLY A 247 1.08 -23.02 22.34
C GLY A 247 0.01 -21.95 22.34
N LEU A 248 0.18 -20.88 21.55
CA LEU A 248 -0.81 -19.80 21.44
C LEU A 248 -1.99 -20.23 20.55
N PRO A 249 -3.21 -19.73 20.84
CA PRO A 249 -4.39 -20.07 20.07
C PRO A 249 -4.31 -19.49 18.65
N SER A 250 -4.97 -20.18 17.72
CA SER A 250 -5.23 -19.68 16.35
C SER A 250 -3.98 -19.31 15.51
N PRO A 251 -2.97 -20.17 15.39
CA PRO A 251 -1.73 -19.88 14.67
C PRO A 251 -1.96 -19.39 13.25
N ILE A 252 -2.93 -19.98 12.54
CA ILE A 252 -3.23 -19.65 11.13
C ILE A 252 -3.76 -18.23 11.00
N VAL A 253 -4.60 -17.77 11.94
CA VAL A 253 -5.14 -16.41 11.90
C VAL A 253 -4.05 -15.38 12.11
N PHE A 254 -3.21 -15.61 13.12
CA PHE A 254 -2.11 -14.68 13.39
C PHE A 254 -1.03 -14.75 12.30
N ALA A 255 -0.84 -15.90 11.63
CA ALA A 255 -0.03 -15.98 10.42
C ALA A 255 -0.53 -15.03 9.35
N VAL A 256 -1.82 -15.06 9.06
CA VAL A 256 -2.42 -14.24 8.00
C VAL A 256 -2.50 -12.76 8.38
N LEU A 257 -2.84 -12.45 9.63
CA LEU A 257 -2.75 -11.06 10.13
C LEU A 257 -1.32 -10.54 9.96
N SER A 258 -0.33 -11.37 10.25
CA SER A 258 1.08 -11.04 10.06
C SER A 258 1.47 -10.88 8.59
N MET A 259 0.88 -11.63 7.67
CA MET A 259 1.08 -11.42 6.22
C MET A 259 0.60 -10.01 5.81
N GLY A 260 -0.58 -9.60 6.28
CA GLY A 260 -1.09 -8.24 6.04
C GLY A 260 -0.21 -7.17 6.68
N ALA A 261 0.16 -7.35 7.94
CA ALA A 261 1.03 -6.43 8.68
C ALA A 261 2.44 -6.33 8.08
N ALA A 262 3.01 -7.42 7.56
CA ALA A 262 4.32 -7.46 6.91
C ALA A 262 4.41 -6.55 5.68
N MET A 263 3.28 -6.18 5.08
CA MET A 263 3.25 -5.22 3.98
C MET A 263 3.57 -3.79 4.45
N ILE A 264 3.43 -3.51 5.76
CA ILE A 264 3.75 -2.20 6.34
C ILE A 264 5.21 -2.22 6.79
N PRO A 265 6.11 -1.48 6.13
CA PRO A 265 7.51 -1.48 6.49
C PRO A 265 7.76 -0.87 7.88
N PHE A 266 8.86 -1.27 8.52
CA PHE A 266 9.34 -0.88 9.84
C PHE A 266 8.47 -1.36 11.01
N ILE A 267 7.16 -1.38 10.89
CA ILE A 267 6.23 -1.86 11.91
C ILE A 267 5.95 -3.35 11.68
N GLY A 268 5.60 -3.71 10.47
CA GLY A 268 5.47 -5.08 9.97
C GLY A 268 4.81 -6.04 10.93
N THR A 269 5.34 -7.23 11.00
CA THR A 269 4.86 -8.31 11.88
C THR A 269 5.01 -8.03 13.37
N ALA A 270 5.78 -6.99 13.75
CA ALA A 270 5.96 -6.60 15.16
C ALA A 270 4.62 -6.26 15.85
N VAL A 271 3.67 -5.66 15.10
CA VAL A 271 2.31 -5.39 15.59
C VAL A 271 1.59 -6.67 16.07
N VAL A 272 1.97 -7.82 15.56
CA VAL A 272 1.36 -9.10 15.92
C VAL A 272 2.16 -9.84 16.97
N TRP A 273 3.49 -9.99 16.77
CA TRP A 273 4.27 -10.81 17.69
C TRP A 273 4.63 -10.10 19.01
N ILE A 274 4.76 -8.75 19.04
CA ILE A 274 5.04 -8.04 20.30
C ILE A 274 3.86 -8.15 21.28
N PRO A 275 2.59 -7.86 20.90
CA PRO A 275 1.46 -8.06 21.81
C PRO A 275 1.32 -9.51 22.27
N ALA A 276 1.60 -10.50 21.40
CA ALA A 276 1.56 -11.90 21.77
C ALA A 276 2.62 -12.27 22.81
N ALA A 277 3.85 -11.75 22.65
CA ALA A 277 4.93 -11.93 23.63
C ALA A 277 4.56 -11.29 24.98
N VAL A 278 4.00 -10.08 24.97
CA VAL A 278 3.51 -9.39 26.18
C VAL A 278 2.40 -10.21 26.85
N TRP A 279 1.46 -10.74 26.07
CA TRP A 279 0.41 -11.61 26.60
C TRP A 279 0.97 -12.85 27.33
N LEU A 280 1.96 -13.51 26.75
CA LEU A 280 2.64 -14.65 27.36
C LEU A 280 3.35 -14.27 28.68
N LEU A 281 3.98 -13.10 28.73
CA LEU A 281 4.59 -12.56 29.95
C LEU A 281 3.53 -12.32 31.04
N LEU A 282 2.42 -11.68 30.68
CA LEU A 282 1.32 -11.38 31.61
C LEU A 282 0.64 -12.62 32.17
N THR A 283 0.57 -13.68 31.35
CA THR A 283 -0.02 -14.97 31.76
C THR A 283 0.95 -15.91 32.49
N GLY A 284 2.18 -15.45 32.78
CA GLY A 284 3.17 -16.21 33.54
C GLY A 284 3.93 -17.26 32.74
N HIS A 285 3.78 -17.27 31.42
CA HIS A 285 4.47 -18.23 30.54
C HIS A 285 5.83 -17.67 30.07
N TRP A 286 6.73 -17.39 31.03
CA TRP A 286 8.02 -16.72 30.80
C TRP A 286 8.89 -17.37 29.74
N GLY A 287 8.96 -18.72 29.73
CA GLY A 287 9.74 -19.48 28.76
C GLY A 287 9.22 -19.31 27.32
N ALA A 288 7.91 -19.40 27.14
CA ALA A 288 7.26 -19.18 25.85
C ALA A 288 7.36 -17.72 25.39
N ALA A 289 7.29 -16.76 26.32
CA ALA A 289 7.46 -15.36 26.03
C ALA A 289 8.89 -15.04 25.54
N LEU A 290 9.91 -15.55 26.26
CA LEU A 290 11.30 -15.36 25.85
C LEU A 290 11.58 -16.02 24.48
N PHE A 291 11.10 -17.24 24.28
CA PHE A 291 11.17 -17.92 22.97
C PHE A 291 10.55 -17.02 21.89
N PHE A 292 9.34 -16.49 22.14
CA PHE A 292 8.60 -15.74 21.14
C PHE A 292 9.24 -14.39 20.81
N VAL A 293 9.85 -13.73 21.79
CA VAL A 293 10.65 -12.50 21.58
C VAL A 293 11.88 -12.81 20.71
N ILE A 294 12.64 -13.88 21.04
CA ILE A 294 13.81 -14.27 20.26
C ILE A 294 13.39 -14.67 18.84
N TRP A 295 12.33 -15.47 18.71
CA TRP A 295 11.79 -15.90 17.42
C TRP A 295 11.34 -14.70 16.57
N GLY A 296 10.57 -13.78 17.15
CA GLY A 296 10.08 -12.57 16.46
C GLY A 296 11.20 -11.64 16.03
N ALA A 297 12.12 -11.34 16.93
CA ALA A 297 13.22 -10.40 16.67
C ALA A 297 14.30 -11.01 15.76
N ALA A 298 14.74 -12.26 16.01
CA ALA A 298 15.84 -12.85 15.28
C ALA A 298 15.40 -13.58 14.00
N VAL A 299 14.29 -14.32 14.01
CA VAL A 299 13.88 -15.13 12.86
C VAL A 299 12.92 -14.34 11.97
N VAL A 300 11.82 -13.85 12.53
CA VAL A 300 10.78 -13.19 11.74
C VAL A 300 11.29 -11.86 11.16
N SER A 301 11.93 -11.02 11.98
CA SER A 301 12.43 -9.71 11.53
C SER A 301 13.63 -9.83 10.58
N SER A 302 14.45 -10.88 10.72
CA SER A 302 15.57 -11.14 9.80
C SER A 302 15.12 -11.62 8.42
N ALA A 303 13.93 -12.21 8.31
CA ALA A 303 13.39 -12.67 7.03
C ALA A 303 13.27 -11.51 6.02
N ASP A 304 12.94 -10.30 6.47
CA ASP A 304 12.88 -9.12 5.61
C ASP A 304 14.24 -8.76 4.99
N ASN A 305 15.31 -8.90 5.79
CA ASN A 305 16.67 -8.59 5.36
C ASN A 305 17.26 -9.65 4.41
N VAL A 306 16.72 -10.88 4.41
CA VAL A 306 17.16 -11.96 3.53
C VAL A 306 16.31 -12.03 2.28
N VAL A 307 14.99 -12.00 2.42
CA VAL A 307 14.06 -12.21 1.31
C VAL A 307 14.07 -11.02 0.34
N ARG A 308 14.04 -9.78 0.83
CA ARG A 308 14.04 -8.60 -0.04
C ARG A 308 15.22 -8.55 -1.00
N PRO A 309 16.48 -8.71 -0.58
CA PRO A 309 17.62 -8.67 -1.51
C PRO A 309 17.60 -9.78 -2.56
N LEU A 310 17.02 -10.95 -2.27
CA LEU A 310 16.89 -12.05 -3.23
C LEU A 310 15.99 -11.68 -4.43
N PHE A 311 14.99 -10.83 -4.23
CA PHE A 311 14.05 -10.40 -5.26
C PHE A 311 14.37 -9.03 -5.85
N ILE A 312 15.03 -8.15 -5.08
CA ILE A 312 15.54 -6.87 -5.56
C ILE A 312 16.94 -7.13 -6.14
N SER A 313 17.01 -7.89 -7.25
CA SER A 313 18.29 -8.16 -7.86
C SER A 313 18.98 -6.87 -8.32
N SER A 314 20.04 -6.55 -7.66
CA SER A 314 21.38 -6.02 -8.01
C SER A 314 21.57 -4.98 -9.13
N ARG A 315 20.59 -4.47 -9.84
CA ARG A 315 20.79 -3.52 -10.94
C ARG A 315 20.33 -2.07 -10.70
N ALA A 316 19.54 -1.81 -9.66
CA ALA A 316 19.21 -0.45 -9.27
C ALA A 316 19.81 -0.20 -7.89
N ARG A 317 20.97 0.48 -7.83
CA ARG A 317 21.47 1.09 -6.59
C ARG A 317 20.56 2.27 -6.25
N ILE A 318 19.32 1.98 -5.82
CA ILE A 318 18.44 3.00 -5.29
C ILE A 318 18.90 3.25 -3.86
N THR A 319 19.34 4.46 -3.58
CA THR A 319 19.69 4.90 -2.22
C THR A 319 18.49 4.71 -1.29
N THR A 320 18.72 4.28 -0.08
CA THR A 320 17.68 3.94 0.92
C THR A 320 16.73 5.11 1.21
N LEU A 321 17.26 6.35 1.21
CA LEU A 321 16.49 7.55 1.52
C LEU A 321 15.32 7.83 0.54
N PRO A 322 15.49 7.83 -0.78
CA PRO A 322 14.38 7.98 -1.73
C PRO A 322 13.31 6.91 -1.59
N VAL A 323 13.69 5.67 -1.33
CA VAL A 323 12.73 4.57 -1.10
C VAL A 323 11.91 4.82 0.15
N PHE A 324 12.56 5.25 1.23
CA PHE A 324 11.91 5.59 2.50
C PHE A 324 10.91 6.76 2.34
N ILE A 325 11.33 7.85 1.68
CA ILE A 325 10.46 8.99 1.39
C ILE A 325 9.28 8.56 0.50
N GLY A 326 9.55 7.78 -0.55
CA GLY A 326 8.53 7.26 -1.44
C GLY A 326 7.48 6.43 -0.71
N LEU A 327 7.95 5.60 0.22
CA LEU A 327 7.09 4.71 0.99
C LEU A 327 6.17 5.47 1.95
N ILE A 328 6.75 6.32 2.81
CA ILE A 328 5.96 7.11 3.79
C ILE A 328 5.04 8.10 3.07
N GLY A 329 5.58 8.84 2.08
CA GLY A 329 4.80 9.74 1.27
C GLY A 329 3.72 9.03 0.46
N GLY A 330 4.04 7.84 -0.08
CA GLY A 330 3.10 7.00 -0.80
C GLY A 330 1.94 6.53 0.08
N ILE A 331 2.22 6.03 1.28
CA ILE A 331 1.18 5.61 2.24
C ILE A 331 0.28 6.80 2.62
N SER A 332 0.88 7.95 2.90
CA SER A 332 0.13 9.16 3.26
C SER A 332 -0.77 9.67 2.13
N ALA A 333 -0.28 9.61 0.87
CA ALA A 333 -1.00 10.14 -0.28
C ALA A 333 -2.03 9.16 -0.87
N PHE A 334 -1.71 7.86 -0.89
CA PHE A 334 -2.48 6.83 -1.61
C PHE A 334 -3.00 5.71 -0.70
N GLY A 335 -2.78 5.80 0.62
CA GLY A 335 -3.16 4.73 1.55
C GLY A 335 -2.36 3.44 1.33
N ALA A 336 -2.99 2.28 1.51
CA ALA A 336 -2.33 0.96 1.44
C ALA A 336 -1.60 0.70 0.11
N ILE A 337 -2.15 1.16 -1.02
CA ILE A 337 -1.49 1.00 -2.33
C ILE A 337 -0.22 1.84 -2.45
N GLY A 338 -0.10 2.91 -1.66
CA GLY A 338 1.08 3.77 -1.62
C GLY A 338 2.36 3.05 -1.24
N ILE A 339 2.27 1.91 -0.54
CA ILE A 339 3.41 1.02 -0.24
C ILE A 339 4.12 0.59 -1.53
N PHE A 340 3.35 0.33 -2.58
CA PHE A 340 3.87 -0.09 -3.88
C PHE A 340 4.13 1.09 -4.81
N LEU A 341 3.21 2.06 -4.84
CA LEU A 341 3.31 3.22 -5.72
C LEU A 341 4.40 4.20 -5.30
N GLY A 342 4.64 4.37 -4.01
CA GLY A 342 5.66 5.28 -3.53
C GLY A 342 7.04 5.02 -4.13
N PRO A 343 7.61 3.81 -4.01
CA PRO A 343 8.85 3.45 -4.68
C PRO A 343 8.80 3.60 -6.20
N VAL A 344 7.67 3.29 -6.85
CA VAL A 344 7.48 3.42 -8.30
C VAL A 344 7.52 4.88 -8.74
N VAL A 345 6.83 5.76 -8.03
CA VAL A 345 6.84 7.21 -8.32
C VAL A 345 8.24 7.79 -8.14
N ILE A 346 8.94 7.43 -7.06
CA ILE A 346 10.32 7.88 -6.86
C ILE A 346 11.25 7.35 -7.95
N ALA A 347 11.12 6.08 -8.33
CA ALA A 347 11.91 5.52 -9.43
C ALA A 347 11.64 6.23 -10.76
N LEU A 348 10.39 6.61 -11.04
CA LEU A 348 10.00 7.39 -12.20
C LEU A 348 10.66 8.78 -12.19
N VAL A 349 10.58 9.48 -11.07
CA VAL A 349 11.18 10.82 -10.89
C VAL A 349 12.69 10.75 -11.11
N LEU A 350 13.38 9.78 -10.49
CA LEU A 350 14.83 9.60 -10.65
C LEU A 350 15.20 9.25 -12.09
N ALA A 351 14.41 8.43 -12.77
CA ALA A 351 14.63 8.11 -14.19
C ALA A 351 14.48 9.34 -15.08
N LEU A 352 13.48 10.19 -14.84
CA LEU A 352 13.26 11.42 -15.58
C LEU A 352 14.40 12.43 -15.34
N PHE A 353 14.88 12.58 -14.10
CA PHE A 353 16.06 13.41 -13.81
C PHE A 353 17.29 12.92 -14.54
N LYS A 354 17.53 11.61 -14.55
CA LYS A 354 18.66 11.03 -15.27
C LYS A 354 18.55 11.29 -16.78
N PHE A 355 17.38 11.14 -17.37
CA PHE A 355 17.19 11.46 -18.79
C PHE A 355 17.42 12.94 -19.11
N ALA A 356 17.03 13.84 -18.21
CA ALA A 356 17.31 15.27 -18.38
C ALA A 356 18.82 15.57 -18.28
N GLU A 357 19.52 14.94 -17.34
CA GLU A 357 20.97 15.06 -17.19
C GLU A 357 21.72 14.53 -18.42
N ASP A 358 21.34 13.34 -18.92
CA ASP A 358 21.93 12.73 -20.10
C ASP A 358 21.71 13.63 -21.33
N ALA A 359 20.53 14.23 -21.50
CA ALA A 359 20.23 15.15 -22.59
C ALA A 359 21.06 16.44 -22.51
N LEU A 360 21.26 17.00 -21.32
CA LEU A 360 22.13 18.17 -21.12
C LEU A 360 23.60 17.84 -21.41
N ASN A 361 24.06 16.68 -21.02
CA ASN A 361 25.44 16.24 -21.30
C ASN A 361 25.67 15.99 -22.80
N GLU A 362 24.68 15.40 -23.50
CA GLU A 362 24.71 15.25 -24.95
C GLU A 362 24.78 16.60 -25.68
N GLN A 363 24.02 17.60 -25.22
CA GLN A 363 24.06 18.96 -25.79
C GLN A 363 25.41 19.64 -25.56
N LYS A 364 25.97 19.58 -24.35
CA LYS A 364 27.29 20.13 -24.03
C LYS A 364 28.38 19.47 -24.86
N ALA A 365 28.34 18.16 -24.99
CA ALA A 365 29.31 17.43 -25.81
C ALA A 365 29.22 17.80 -27.32
N ALA A 366 28.01 18.07 -27.82
CA ALA A 366 27.79 18.56 -29.18
C ALA A 366 28.28 19.99 -29.37
N GLU A 367 28.09 20.89 -28.39
CA GLU A 367 28.63 22.25 -28.39
C GLU A 367 30.13 22.27 -28.34
N ASP A 368 30.75 21.45 -27.48
CA ASP A 368 32.20 21.32 -27.37
C ASP A 368 32.83 20.75 -28.68
N ALA A 369 32.15 19.79 -29.33
CA ALA A 369 32.59 19.22 -30.60
C ALA A 369 32.41 20.17 -31.78
N ALA A 370 31.47 21.10 -31.73
CA ALA A 370 31.25 22.12 -32.76
C ALA A 370 32.34 23.21 -32.76
N GLY A 371 33.18 23.29 -31.72
CA GLY A 371 34.25 24.29 -31.56
C GLY A 371 33.72 25.73 -31.41
N PRO A 372 34.54 26.67 -30.93
CA PRO A 372 34.14 28.06 -30.95
C PRO A 372 33.94 28.49 -32.39
N ALA A 373 32.69 28.79 -32.79
CA ALA A 373 32.42 29.39 -34.08
C ALA A 373 33.38 30.55 -34.29
N ALA A 374 34.23 30.45 -35.30
CA ALA A 374 35.15 31.52 -35.65
C ALA A 374 34.37 32.81 -35.74
N ALA A 375 34.57 33.68 -34.79
CA ALA A 375 34.01 35.03 -34.82
C ALA A 375 34.57 35.72 -36.07
N PRO A 376 33.75 36.45 -36.82
CA PRO A 376 34.15 37.14 -38.03
C PRO A 376 35.18 38.25 -37.79
#